data_0827bf727a20ddb0f632e7c2eede17df
#
_entry.id   0827bf727a20ddb0f632e7c2eede17df
#
_cell.length_a   1.000
_cell.length_b   1.000
_cell.length_c   1.000
_cell.angle_alpha   90.00
_cell.angle_beta   90.00
_cell.angle_gamma   90.00
#
_symmetry.space_group_name_H-M   'P 1'
#
loop_
_entity.id
_entity.type
_entity.pdbx_description
1 polymer ?
#
loop_
_entity_poly.entity_id
_entity_poly.type
_entity_poly.pdbx_seq_one_letter_code
_entity_poly.pdbx_strand_id
1 'polypeptide(L)'
;MKHRTSIAAALLLLMFLLSNTCTAYAAENLTLKRTTVALGLGEKAACIQFNNSRIHPTDCTYRSADTSVLAVSKSGVVTAKKIGTAKVTVRYGRQTAACTVTVKAAPTKLAVKGGDVIIQKGANNHKIKLQFARGTAAYTVTYKTRDSAIATVTPQGYITGKANGKTQLTVRTYNGVTAQITVRVQNKALPLNANAAQLALDHNHVTQVVYGKSVQNRNLEGYIITPANGKYKKTLFIDFAIHGFEDDYARDGQRLTSIANHLIAHFASHPEELGNYRLVIVPCANPDGAIAGKNAQRSGKNAFGRCTAAHIDINRDFGPFKGKETRALRDFILRSKPNVYINAHGWLNETLGTKKLCQIVNRTLHLNKMKDGVYAANEGYAIGWVHKKLNIPCCLLEYKAPNALHTKDNVRMIREIIKAYA
;
A
#
# COMPACT_ATOMS: atom_id res chain seq x y z
N MET A 1 -54.13 -41.44 -59.90
CA MET A 1 -53.05 -40.44 -60.12
C MET A 1 -52.93 -39.49 -58.92
N LYS A 2 -52.61 -39.94 -57.70
CA LYS A 2 -52.46 -39.06 -56.49
C LYS A 2 -51.32 -39.48 -55.53
N HIS A 3 -50.32 -40.24 -55.95
CA HIS A 3 -49.21 -40.68 -55.04
C HIS A 3 -47.79 -40.38 -55.55
N ARG A 4 -47.62 -39.62 -56.67
CA ARG A 4 -46.27 -39.30 -57.20
C ARG A 4 -45.75 -37.90 -56.89
N THR A 5 -46.56 -36.99 -56.32
CA THR A 5 -46.15 -35.62 -55.95
C THR A 5 -45.64 -35.48 -54.52
N SER A 6 -45.85 -36.49 -53.69
CA SER A 6 -45.44 -36.44 -52.25
C SER A 6 -43.97 -36.77 -52.00
N ILE A 7 -43.35 -37.59 -52.85
CA ILE A 7 -41.94 -38.05 -52.62
C ILE A 7 -40.92 -37.01 -53.11
N ALA A 8 -41.26 -36.31 -54.22
CA ALA A 8 -40.36 -35.25 -54.72
C ALA A 8 -40.27 -34.02 -53.77
N ALA A 9 -41.39 -33.64 -53.13
CA ALA A 9 -41.43 -32.54 -52.15
C ALA A 9 -40.69 -32.91 -50.83
N ALA A 10 -40.81 -34.19 -50.43
CA ALA A 10 -40.09 -34.67 -49.22
C ALA A 10 -38.55 -34.76 -49.43
N LEU A 11 -38.12 -35.16 -50.69
CA LEU A 11 -36.67 -35.17 -50.99
C LEU A 11 -36.09 -33.77 -51.17
N LEU A 12 -36.84 -32.79 -51.72
CA LEU A 12 -36.38 -31.39 -51.75
C LEU A 12 -36.31 -30.75 -50.38
N LEU A 13 -37.25 -31.06 -49.50
CA LEU A 13 -37.21 -30.57 -48.09
C LEU A 13 -36.07 -31.21 -47.29
N LEU A 14 -35.74 -32.47 -47.54
CA LEU A 14 -34.63 -33.18 -46.93
C LEU A 14 -33.25 -32.65 -47.45
N MET A 15 -33.15 -32.31 -48.74
CA MET A 15 -31.96 -31.65 -49.27
C MET A 15 -31.80 -30.22 -48.80
N PHE A 16 -32.88 -29.49 -48.50
CA PHE A 16 -32.82 -28.14 -47.92
C PHE A 16 -32.48 -28.17 -46.42
N LEU A 17 -32.83 -29.24 -45.69
CA LEU A 17 -32.48 -29.44 -44.29
C LEU A 17 -31.04 -29.96 -44.13
N LEU A 18 -30.44 -30.61 -45.11
CA LEU A 18 -29.06 -31.07 -45.11
C LEU A 18 -28.05 -30.00 -45.57
N SER A 19 -28.52 -28.90 -46.20
CA SER A 19 -27.68 -27.81 -46.65
C SER A 19 -27.52 -26.67 -45.61
N ASN A 20 -28.26 -26.70 -44.49
CA ASN A 20 -28.24 -25.66 -43.46
C ASN A 20 -27.56 -26.05 -42.14
N THR A 21 -26.85 -27.15 -42.07
CA THR A 21 -25.90 -27.40 -40.95
C THR A 21 -24.48 -27.03 -41.36
N CYS A 22 -24.30 -25.89 -42.02
CA CYS A 22 -23.07 -25.18 -41.95
C CYS A 22 -23.06 -24.53 -40.55
N THR A 23 -22.68 -25.28 -39.52
CA THR A 23 -22.21 -24.68 -38.29
C THR A 23 -21.13 -23.71 -38.70
N ALA A 24 -21.47 -22.42 -38.69
CA ALA A 24 -20.46 -21.36 -38.74
C ALA A 24 -19.52 -21.61 -37.54
N TYR A 25 -18.45 -22.33 -37.80
CA TYR A 25 -17.30 -22.33 -36.88
C TYR A 25 -16.94 -20.87 -36.75
N ALA A 26 -17.25 -20.30 -35.59
CA ALA A 26 -16.87 -18.94 -35.28
C ALA A 26 -15.37 -18.84 -35.60
N ALA A 27 -15.04 -18.03 -36.60
CA ALA A 27 -13.67 -17.90 -37.08
C ALA A 27 -12.77 -17.62 -35.86
N GLU A 28 -11.85 -18.53 -35.59
CA GLU A 28 -10.93 -18.39 -34.46
C GLU A 28 -10.11 -17.12 -34.66
N ASN A 29 -10.45 -16.04 -33.95
CA ASN A 29 -9.78 -14.76 -34.10
C ASN A 29 -8.40 -14.81 -33.46
N LEU A 30 -7.37 -14.59 -34.27
CA LEU A 30 -5.99 -14.43 -33.81
C LEU A 30 -5.81 -13.08 -33.12
N THR A 31 -5.86 -13.06 -31.78
CA THR A 31 -5.56 -11.90 -30.97
C THR A 31 -4.54 -12.24 -29.89
N LEU A 32 -3.62 -11.33 -29.62
CA LEU A 32 -2.58 -11.51 -28.62
C LEU A 32 -3.00 -10.94 -27.27
N LYS A 33 -2.64 -11.62 -26.18
CA LYS A 33 -2.86 -11.13 -24.81
C LYS A 33 -2.11 -9.80 -24.54
N ARG A 34 -1.00 -9.58 -25.26
CA ARG A 34 -0.19 -8.37 -25.18
C ARG A 34 0.34 -8.00 -26.56
N THR A 35 0.20 -6.74 -26.92
CA THR A 35 0.75 -6.17 -28.17
C THR A 35 2.12 -5.52 -27.97
N THR A 36 2.55 -5.37 -26.71
CA THR A 36 3.86 -4.83 -26.32
C THR A 36 4.45 -5.65 -25.18
N VAL A 37 5.75 -5.96 -25.28
CA VAL A 37 6.51 -6.72 -24.26
C VAL A 37 7.91 -6.14 -24.14
N ALA A 38 8.45 -6.14 -22.92
CA ALA A 38 9.86 -5.82 -22.68
C ALA A 38 10.61 -7.08 -22.21
N LEU A 39 11.75 -7.37 -22.81
CA LEU A 39 12.68 -8.42 -22.43
C LEU A 39 14.01 -7.81 -21.99
N GLY A 40 14.73 -8.52 -21.13
CA GLY A 40 16.13 -8.21 -20.84
C GLY A 40 17.05 -8.80 -21.88
N LEU A 41 18.22 -8.19 -22.09
CA LEU A 41 19.24 -8.70 -23.00
C LEU A 41 19.66 -10.12 -22.62
N GLY A 42 19.69 -11.05 -23.59
CA GLY A 42 19.98 -12.47 -23.39
C GLY A 42 18.77 -13.31 -22.94
N GLU A 43 17.64 -12.70 -22.63
CA GLU A 43 16.44 -13.42 -22.18
C GLU A 43 15.82 -14.25 -23.31
N LYS A 44 15.36 -15.47 -22.94
CA LYS A 44 14.54 -16.35 -23.80
C LYS A 44 13.17 -16.49 -23.13
N ALA A 45 12.10 -16.11 -23.82
CA ALA A 45 10.76 -16.09 -23.23
C ALA A 45 9.67 -16.47 -24.23
N ALA A 46 8.70 -17.28 -23.81
CA ALA A 46 7.44 -17.52 -24.50
C ALA A 46 6.46 -16.36 -24.25
N CYS A 47 6.83 -15.15 -24.71
CA CYS A 47 6.11 -13.92 -24.44
C CYS A 47 4.96 -13.62 -25.43
N ILE A 48 4.87 -14.38 -26.52
CA ILE A 48 3.76 -14.29 -27.48
C ILE A 48 2.65 -15.24 -27.01
N GLN A 49 1.59 -14.68 -26.46
CA GLN A 49 0.47 -15.43 -25.90
C GLN A 49 -0.84 -15.02 -26.57
N PHE A 50 -1.71 -16.00 -26.84
CA PHE A 50 -3.00 -15.82 -27.51
C PHE A 50 -4.14 -15.65 -26.51
N ASN A 51 -5.15 -14.84 -26.86
CA ASN A 51 -6.40 -14.78 -26.11
C ASN A 51 -7.24 -16.04 -26.33
N ASN A 52 -7.24 -16.57 -27.55
CA ASN A 52 -7.91 -17.82 -27.86
C ASN A 52 -7.03 -19.02 -27.47
N SER A 53 -7.48 -19.82 -26.51
CA SER A 53 -6.77 -21.00 -26.01
C SER A 53 -6.73 -22.17 -26.99
N ARG A 54 -7.51 -22.14 -28.09
CA ARG A 54 -7.49 -23.16 -29.13
C ARG A 54 -6.36 -22.96 -30.14
N ILE A 55 -5.77 -21.75 -30.20
CA ILE A 55 -4.64 -21.49 -31.08
C ILE A 55 -3.35 -21.96 -30.33
N HIS A 56 -2.78 -23.01 -30.86
CA HIS A 56 -1.49 -23.51 -30.33
C HIS A 56 -0.31 -22.77 -30.96
N PRO A 57 0.74 -22.45 -30.20
CA PRO A 57 1.93 -21.77 -30.74
C PRO A 57 2.56 -22.48 -31.93
N THR A 58 2.49 -23.81 -31.99
CA THR A 58 3.02 -24.65 -33.07
C THR A 58 2.27 -24.53 -34.38
N ASP A 59 1.00 -24.06 -34.34
CA ASP A 59 0.16 -23.90 -35.53
C ASP A 59 0.36 -22.53 -36.21
N CYS A 60 1.20 -21.71 -35.60
CA CYS A 60 1.50 -20.37 -36.08
C CYS A 60 2.88 -20.28 -36.73
N THR A 61 3.02 -19.33 -37.61
CA THR A 61 4.34 -18.91 -38.12
C THR A 61 4.71 -17.56 -37.53
N TYR A 62 6.00 -17.39 -37.25
CA TYR A 62 6.52 -16.20 -36.61
C TYR A 62 7.63 -15.55 -37.43
N ARG A 63 7.65 -14.22 -37.48
CA ARG A 63 8.69 -13.46 -38.16
C ARG A 63 9.11 -12.27 -37.32
N SER A 64 10.40 -12.13 -37.08
CA SER A 64 10.99 -10.91 -36.53
C SER A 64 11.22 -9.90 -37.67
N ALA A 65 10.88 -8.63 -37.43
CA ALA A 65 11.20 -7.54 -38.34
C ALA A 65 12.70 -7.18 -38.33
N ASP A 66 13.39 -7.52 -37.22
CA ASP A 66 14.84 -7.33 -37.08
C ASP A 66 15.46 -8.51 -36.30
N THR A 67 16.13 -9.38 -37.02
CA THR A 67 16.77 -10.59 -36.45
C THR A 67 18.08 -10.30 -35.72
N SER A 68 18.63 -9.11 -35.87
CA SER A 68 19.77 -8.65 -35.08
C SER A 68 19.36 -8.25 -33.67
N VAL A 69 18.16 -7.68 -33.49
CA VAL A 69 17.60 -7.30 -32.20
C VAL A 69 17.02 -8.50 -31.47
N LEU A 70 16.22 -9.32 -32.16
CA LEU A 70 15.64 -10.53 -31.57
C LEU A 70 15.42 -11.64 -32.61
N ALA A 71 15.52 -12.88 -32.17
CA ALA A 71 15.09 -14.05 -32.90
C ALA A 71 13.79 -14.60 -32.31
N VAL A 72 13.01 -15.28 -33.15
CA VAL A 72 11.81 -16.02 -32.72
C VAL A 72 11.86 -17.44 -33.28
N SER A 73 11.60 -18.44 -32.42
CA SER A 73 11.57 -19.85 -32.82
C SER A 73 10.26 -20.22 -33.50
N LYS A 74 10.20 -21.39 -34.10
CA LYS A 74 8.95 -21.97 -34.66
C LYS A 74 7.86 -22.18 -33.62
N SER A 75 8.23 -22.30 -32.31
CA SER A 75 7.28 -22.40 -31.20
C SER A 75 6.95 -21.05 -30.56
N GLY A 76 7.33 -19.93 -31.16
CA GLY A 76 7.02 -18.58 -30.66
C GLY A 76 7.89 -18.10 -29.48
N VAL A 77 8.98 -18.83 -29.13
CA VAL A 77 9.93 -18.38 -28.11
C VAL A 77 10.84 -17.30 -28.68
N VAL A 78 10.80 -16.13 -28.06
CA VAL A 78 11.62 -14.95 -28.42
C VAL A 78 12.94 -14.99 -27.67
N THR A 79 14.05 -14.73 -28.39
CA THR A 79 15.40 -14.59 -27.82
C THR A 79 15.86 -13.15 -28.04
N ALA A 80 16.13 -12.40 -26.97
CA ALA A 80 16.61 -11.02 -26.98
C ALA A 80 18.13 -11.00 -27.22
N LYS A 81 18.58 -10.48 -28.39
CA LYS A 81 19.97 -10.51 -28.83
C LYS A 81 20.71 -9.17 -28.67
N LYS A 82 20.04 -8.06 -28.91
CA LYS A 82 20.63 -6.72 -28.87
C LYS A 82 19.60 -5.73 -28.34
N ILE A 83 20.05 -4.74 -27.57
CA ILE A 83 19.19 -3.64 -27.10
C ILE A 83 18.58 -2.92 -28.30
N GLY A 84 17.27 -2.74 -28.28
CA GLY A 84 16.51 -2.17 -29.38
C GLY A 84 15.05 -2.59 -29.34
N THR A 85 14.30 -2.26 -30.41
CA THR A 85 12.89 -2.62 -30.52
C THR A 85 12.64 -3.24 -31.88
N ALA A 86 11.98 -4.39 -31.92
CA ALA A 86 11.55 -5.05 -33.15
C ALA A 86 10.14 -5.61 -33.00
N LYS A 87 9.43 -5.68 -34.13
CA LYS A 87 8.08 -6.27 -34.20
C LYS A 87 8.18 -7.75 -34.51
N VAL A 88 7.46 -8.58 -33.76
CA VAL A 88 7.19 -9.99 -34.10
C VAL A 88 5.82 -10.07 -34.72
N THR A 89 5.75 -10.50 -35.96
CA THR A 89 4.51 -10.81 -36.65
C THR A 89 4.20 -12.30 -36.48
N VAL A 90 2.95 -12.61 -36.12
CA VAL A 90 2.41 -13.96 -35.98
C VAL A 90 1.36 -14.16 -37.02
N ARG A 91 1.36 -15.30 -37.68
CA ARG A 91 0.34 -15.68 -38.67
C ARG A 91 -0.26 -17.03 -38.27
N TYR A 92 -1.59 -17.08 -38.31
CA TYR A 92 -2.39 -18.29 -38.13
C TYR A 92 -3.41 -18.37 -39.32
N GLY A 93 -3.21 -19.30 -40.24
CA GLY A 93 -3.96 -19.33 -41.48
C GLY A 93 -3.80 -18.03 -42.31
N ARG A 94 -4.90 -17.33 -42.54
CA ARG A 94 -4.92 -16.02 -43.23
C ARG A 94 -4.82 -14.81 -42.27
N GLN A 95 -4.93 -15.05 -40.96
CA GLN A 95 -4.92 -13.97 -39.97
C GLN A 95 -3.52 -13.63 -39.57
N THR A 96 -3.28 -12.35 -39.22
CA THR A 96 -2.01 -11.87 -38.73
C THR A 96 -2.22 -11.00 -37.46
N ALA A 97 -1.32 -11.13 -36.49
CA ALA A 97 -1.25 -10.29 -35.35
C ALA A 97 0.23 -9.90 -35.10
N ALA A 98 0.47 -8.83 -34.35
CA ALA A 98 1.83 -8.39 -34.11
C ALA A 98 2.04 -7.96 -32.64
N CYS A 99 3.25 -8.24 -32.14
CA CYS A 99 3.74 -7.81 -30.84
C CYS A 99 5.02 -7.01 -31.01
N THR A 100 5.06 -5.81 -30.45
CA THR A 100 6.28 -5.00 -30.38
C THR A 100 7.09 -5.45 -29.16
N VAL A 101 8.31 -5.93 -29.40
CA VAL A 101 9.21 -6.40 -28.35
C VAL A 101 10.37 -5.41 -28.21
N THR A 102 10.51 -4.84 -27.01
CA THR A 102 11.64 -3.95 -26.66
C THR A 102 12.64 -4.73 -25.83
N VAL A 103 13.86 -4.84 -26.31
CA VAL A 103 14.98 -5.41 -25.58
C VAL A 103 15.68 -4.28 -24.81
N LYS A 104 15.74 -4.43 -23.48
CA LYS A 104 16.45 -3.54 -22.56
C LYS A 104 17.67 -4.23 -21.99
N ALA A 105 18.52 -3.50 -21.26
CA ALA A 105 19.63 -4.12 -20.54
C ALA A 105 19.11 -5.20 -19.56
N ALA A 106 19.95 -6.21 -19.29
CA ALA A 106 19.65 -7.22 -18.28
C ALA A 106 19.55 -6.58 -16.89
N PRO A 107 18.66 -7.07 -16.00
CA PRO A 107 18.58 -6.56 -14.63
C PRO A 107 19.90 -6.67 -13.88
N THR A 108 20.30 -5.59 -13.22
CA THR A 108 21.43 -5.55 -12.29
C THR A 108 20.99 -5.44 -10.85
N LYS A 109 19.74 -4.94 -10.62
CA LYS A 109 19.10 -4.85 -9.32
C LYS A 109 17.62 -5.18 -9.46
N LEU A 110 17.08 -5.82 -8.42
CA LEU A 110 15.69 -6.18 -8.28
C LEU A 110 15.24 -5.82 -6.86
N ALA A 111 14.08 -5.22 -6.72
CA ALA A 111 13.42 -5.00 -5.43
C ALA A 111 11.93 -5.36 -5.53
N VAL A 112 11.34 -5.74 -4.41
CA VAL A 112 9.88 -5.80 -4.26
C VAL A 112 9.41 -4.45 -3.75
N LYS A 113 8.53 -3.80 -4.52
CA LYS A 113 8.00 -2.49 -4.14
C LYS A 113 7.12 -2.62 -2.89
N GLY A 114 7.46 -1.87 -1.85
CA GLY A 114 6.77 -1.93 -0.55
C GLY A 114 7.45 -2.88 0.45
N GLY A 115 8.50 -3.62 0.04
CA GLY A 115 9.27 -4.48 0.95
C GLY A 115 8.46 -5.65 1.52
N ASP A 116 8.67 -5.94 2.81
CA ASP A 116 7.98 -6.98 3.55
C ASP A 116 6.46 -6.81 3.59
N VAL A 117 5.71 -7.89 3.69
CA VAL A 117 4.25 -7.86 3.64
C VAL A 117 3.63 -8.65 4.78
N ILE A 118 2.47 -8.17 5.25
CA ILE A 118 1.60 -8.90 6.17
C ILE A 118 0.30 -9.20 5.43
N ILE A 119 -0.12 -10.46 5.47
CA ILE A 119 -1.37 -10.91 4.88
C ILE A 119 -2.21 -11.68 5.89
N GLN A 120 -3.52 -11.64 5.73
CA GLN A 120 -4.43 -12.43 6.53
C GLN A 120 -4.39 -13.89 6.08
N LYS A 121 -4.52 -14.83 7.03
CA LYS A 121 -4.73 -16.24 6.71
C LYS A 121 -5.97 -16.40 5.81
N GLY A 122 -5.81 -17.15 4.70
CA GLY A 122 -6.84 -17.32 3.68
C GLY A 122 -6.85 -16.25 2.57
N ALA A 123 -6.17 -15.10 2.74
CA ALA A 123 -6.05 -14.11 1.68
C ALA A 123 -5.20 -14.65 0.51
N ASN A 124 -5.64 -14.38 -0.72
CA ASN A 124 -4.99 -14.89 -1.95
C ASN A 124 -4.84 -13.82 -3.05
N ASN A 125 -5.08 -12.56 -2.74
CA ASN A 125 -5.13 -11.46 -3.71
C ASN A 125 -3.95 -10.49 -3.61
N HIS A 126 -2.99 -10.72 -2.73
CA HIS A 126 -1.83 -9.86 -2.59
C HIS A 126 -0.83 -10.09 -3.73
N LYS A 127 -0.77 -9.15 -4.68
CA LYS A 127 0.14 -9.20 -5.81
C LYS A 127 1.45 -8.48 -5.53
N ILE A 128 2.57 -9.17 -5.74
CA ILE A 128 3.91 -8.59 -5.68
C ILE A 128 4.12 -7.63 -6.85
N LYS A 129 4.59 -6.43 -6.57
CA LYS A 129 5.03 -5.45 -7.57
C LYS A 129 6.56 -5.39 -7.57
N LEU A 130 7.16 -5.57 -8.74
CA LEU A 130 8.61 -5.57 -8.89
C LEU A 130 9.11 -4.21 -9.35
N GLN A 131 10.32 -3.88 -8.91
CA GLN A 131 11.06 -2.71 -9.34
C GLN A 131 12.45 -3.14 -9.80
N PHE A 132 12.75 -2.84 -11.06
CA PHE A 132 14.06 -3.08 -11.67
C PHE A 132 14.91 -1.81 -11.67
N ALA A 133 16.22 -1.95 -11.83
CA ALA A 133 17.09 -0.82 -12.11
C ALA A 133 16.63 -0.08 -13.37
N ARG A 134 16.84 1.24 -13.41
CA ARG A 134 16.44 2.08 -14.57
C ARG A 134 17.06 1.55 -15.86
N GLY A 135 16.27 1.47 -16.92
CA GLY A 135 16.74 1.02 -18.25
C GLY A 135 16.84 -0.50 -18.39
N THR A 136 16.53 -1.30 -17.33
CA THR A 136 16.56 -2.76 -17.39
C THR A 136 15.18 -3.36 -17.46
N ALA A 137 15.05 -4.64 -17.87
CA ALA A 137 13.81 -5.40 -17.88
C ALA A 137 14.06 -6.90 -17.67
N ALA A 138 13.06 -7.60 -17.16
CA ALA A 138 12.92 -9.05 -17.23
C ALA A 138 11.43 -9.37 -17.42
N TYR A 139 11.12 -10.21 -18.35
CA TYR A 139 9.79 -10.79 -18.57
C TYR A 139 9.60 -12.02 -17.69
N THR A 140 10.60 -12.88 -17.66
CA THR A 140 10.59 -14.13 -16.90
C THR A 140 11.13 -13.88 -15.49
N VAL A 141 10.24 -14.03 -14.52
CA VAL A 141 10.56 -13.94 -13.10
C VAL A 141 9.97 -15.13 -12.39
N THR A 142 10.73 -15.72 -11.48
CA THR A 142 10.29 -16.84 -10.64
C THR A 142 10.12 -16.39 -9.20
N TYR A 143 9.16 -17.00 -8.51
CA TYR A 143 8.83 -16.72 -7.13
C TYR A 143 8.87 -18.02 -6.33
N LYS A 144 9.45 -17.98 -5.13
CA LYS A 144 9.51 -19.14 -4.23
C LYS A 144 9.40 -18.69 -2.79
N THR A 145 8.49 -19.29 -2.02
CA THR A 145 8.46 -19.17 -0.57
C THR A 145 9.35 -20.25 0.04
N ARG A 146 10.06 -19.90 1.14
CA ARG A 146 10.90 -20.84 1.88
C ARG A 146 10.05 -21.91 2.56
N ASP A 147 8.93 -21.50 3.15
CA ASP A 147 7.97 -22.38 3.81
C ASP A 147 6.60 -22.22 3.16
N SER A 148 6.21 -23.22 2.38
CA SER A 148 4.94 -23.27 1.66
C SER A 148 3.73 -23.64 2.56
N ALA A 149 3.98 -24.12 3.78
CA ALA A 149 2.92 -24.34 4.77
C ALA A 149 2.42 -23.01 5.35
N ILE A 150 3.29 -21.97 5.43
CA ILE A 150 2.92 -20.63 5.91
C ILE A 150 2.31 -19.82 4.78
N ALA A 151 2.97 -19.74 3.62
CA ALA A 151 2.45 -19.01 2.47
C ALA A 151 2.93 -19.65 1.16
N THR A 152 2.09 -19.56 0.13
CA THR A 152 2.45 -19.92 -1.25
C THR A 152 2.41 -18.71 -2.15
N VAL A 153 3.08 -18.79 -3.30
CA VAL A 153 3.08 -17.75 -4.31
C VAL A 153 2.84 -18.37 -5.69
N THR A 154 1.99 -17.74 -6.50
CA THR A 154 1.74 -18.18 -7.87
C THR A 154 2.85 -17.73 -8.82
N PRO A 155 3.00 -18.34 -10.03
CA PRO A 155 3.92 -17.84 -11.07
C PRO A 155 3.64 -16.38 -11.49
N GLN A 156 2.43 -15.87 -11.26
CA GLN A 156 2.06 -14.48 -11.54
C GLN A 156 2.37 -13.53 -10.39
N GLY A 157 2.93 -14.04 -9.26
CA GLY A 157 3.32 -13.27 -8.09
C GLY A 157 2.18 -12.92 -7.13
N TYR A 158 1.10 -13.72 -7.07
CA TYR A 158 0.06 -13.60 -6.04
C TYR A 158 0.39 -14.48 -4.84
N ILE A 159 0.40 -13.88 -3.65
CA ILE A 159 0.66 -14.58 -2.39
C ILE A 159 -0.64 -15.08 -1.79
N THR A 160 -0.63 -16.31 -1.28
CA THR A 160 -1.71 -16.89 -0.47
C THR A 160 -1.20 -17.22 0.92
N GLY A 161 -1.82 -16.66 1.96
CA GLY A 161 -1.54 -16.98 3.37
C GLY A 161 -2.23 -18.26 3.81
N LYS A 162 -1.48 -19.29 4.24
CA LYS A 162 -2.01 -20.60 4.63
C LYS A 162 -2.07 -20.82 6.13
N ALA A 163 -1.01 -20.51 6.84
CA ALA A 163 -0.91 -20.68 8.29
C ALA A 163 -0.24 -19.47 8.91
N ASN A 164 -0.55 -19.20 10.18
CA ASN A 164 0.12 -18.13 10.94
C ASN A 164 1.62 -18.39 11.03
N GLY A 165 2.43 -17.37 10.82
CA GLY A 165 3.88 -17.46 10.90
C GLY A 165 4.57 -16.48 9.97
N LYS A 166 5.89 -16.63 9.87
CA LYS A 166 6.76 -15.87 8.97
C LYS A 166 7.46 -16.83 8.00
N THR A 167 7.52 -16.45 6.74
CA THR A 167 8.33 -17.12 5.73
C THR A 167 9.03 -16.12 4.84
N GLN A 168 10.16 -16.49 4.25
CA GLN A 168 10.80 -15.66 3.23
C GLN A 168 10.25 -15.99 1.85
N LEU A 169 10.06 -14.96 1.05
CA LEU A 169 9.74 -15.05 -0.36
C LEU A 169 10.92 -14.53 -1.16
N THR A 170 11.46 -15.37 -2.03
CA THR A 170 12.54 -15.04 -2.96
C THR A 170 11.96 -14.84 -4.35
N VAL A 171 12.32 -13.74 -4.99
CA VAL A 171 12.03 -13.42 -6.37
C VAL A 171 13.34 -13.49 -7.15
N ARG A 172 13.33 -14.13 -8.33
CA ARG A 172 14.53 -14.29 -9.14
C ARG A 172 14.23 -14.02 -10.61
N THR A 173 15.06 -13.22 -11.25
CA THR A 173 15.02 -12.94 -12.70
C THR A 173 15.68 -14.06 -13.51
N TYR A 174 15.45 -14.07 -14.82
CA TYR A 174 16.07 -15.04 -15.76
C TYR A 174 17.61 -15.06 -15.69
N ASN A 175 18.25 -13.93 -15.39
CA ASN A 175 19.71 -13.77 -15.30
C ASN A 175 20.25 -13.94 -13.85
N GLY A 176 19.39 -14.38 -12.93
CA GLY A 176 19.80 -14.76 -11.58
C GLY A 176 19.78 -13.66 -10.52
N VAL A 177 19.44 -12.41 -10.86
CA VAL A 177 19.30 -11.33 -9.86
C VAL A 177 18.11 -11.64 -8.95
N THR A 178 18.32 -11.54 -7.64
CA THR A 178 17.32 -11.90 -6.62
C THR A 178 16.93 -10.72 -5.76
N ALA A 179 15.70 -10.80 -5.24
CA ALA A 179 15.21 -9.99 -4.13
C ALA A 179 14.50 -10.89 -3.13
N GLN A 180 14.60 -10.57 -1.83
CA GLN A 180 13.92 -11.29 -0.77
C GLN A 180 13.08 -10.34 0.06
N ILE A 181 11.93 -10.82 0.51
CA ILE A 181 11.05 -10.15 1.47
C ILE A 181 10.53 -11.15 2.49
N THR A 182 10.17 -10.65 3.67
CA THR A 182 9.43 -11.42 4.67
C THR A 182 7.93 -11.37 4.37
N VAL A 183 7.28 -12.53 4.37
CA VAL A 183 5.83 -12.67 4.35
C VAL A 183 5.39 -13.13 5.73
N ARG A 184 4.62 -12.29 6.42
CA ARG A 184 3.97 -12.61 7.69
C ARG A 184 2.50 -12.92 7.46
N VAL A 185 2.04 -14.09 7.91
CA VAL A 185 0.63 -14.49 7.87
C VAL A 185 0.07 -14.48 9.27
N GLN A 186 -1.12 -13.88 9.45
CA GLN A 186 -1.79 -13.80 10.74
C GLN A 186 -3.32 -13.88 10.62
N ASN A 187 -4.00 -14.33 11.70
CA ASN A 187 -5.45 -14.60 11.68
C ASN A 187 -6.32 -13.34 11.58
N LYS A 188 -5.86 -12.22 12.12
CA LYS A 188 -6.65 -10.99 12.16
C LYS A 188 -6.24 -10.04 11.04
N ALA A 189 -7.23 -9.51 10.32
CA ALA A 189 -7.04 -8.31 9.54
C ALA A 189 -6.60 -7.18 10.50
N LEU A 190 -5.51 -6.51 10.18
CA LEU A 190 -5.09 -5.32 10.90
C LEU A 190 -5.91 -4.12 10.42
N PRO A 191 -6.09 -3.10 11.27
CA PRO A 191 -6.60 -1.80 10.83
C PRO A 191 -5.80 -1.28 9.64
N LEU A 192 -6.39 -0.36 8.87
CA LEU A 192 -5.77 0.20 7.66
C LEU A 192 -4.29 0.54 7.87
N ASN A 193 -3.41 -0.09 7.09
CA ASN A 193 -1.95 0.09 7.07
C ASN A 193 -1.21 -0.15 8.40
N ALA A 194 -1.84 -0.72 9.43
CA ALA A 194 -1.16 -1.15 10.65
C ALA A 194 -0.03 -2.15 10.37
N ASN A 195 -0.07 -2.82 9.21
CA ASN A 195 1.00 -3.67 8.70
C ASN A 195 2.36 -2.95 8.67
N ALA A 196 2.38 -1.67 8.28
CA ALA A 196 3.61 -0.88 8.22
C ALA A 196 4.25 -0.74 9.61
N ALA A 197 3.46 -0.40 10.63
CA ALA A 197 3.93 -0.30 12.01
C ALA A 197 4.32 -1.66 12.60
N GLN A 198 3.59 -2.73 12.27
CA GLN A 198 3.94 -4.08 12.72
C GLN A 198 5.27 -4.57 12.14
N LEU A 199 5.54 -4.29 10.87
CA LEU A 199 6.81 -4.62 10.23
C LEU A 199 7.97 -3.81 10.83
N ALA A 200 7.72 -2.59 11.27
CA ALA A 200 8.70 -1.75 11.92
C ALA A 200 9.27 -2.39 13.20
N LEU A 201 8.51 -3.27 13.87
CA LEU A 201 8.96 -3.98 15.07
C LEU A 201 10.03 -5.05 14.78
N ASP A 202 10.31 -5.35 13.54
CA ASP A 202 11.44 -6.22 13.16
C ASP A 202 12.80 -5.47 13.27
N HIS A 203 12.79 -4.15 13.50
CA HIS A 203 13.97 -3.32 13.71
C HIS A 203 14.26 -3.13 15.20
N ASN A 204 15.49 -3.38 15.65
CA ASN A 204 15.91 -3.34 17.06
C ASN A 204 15.76 -1.97 17.75
N HIS A 205 15.71 -0.88 16.97
CA HIS A 205 15.55 0.48 17.46
C HIS A 205 14.10 0.96 17.50
N VAL A 206 13.14 0.07 17.24
CA VAL A 206 11.71 0.35 17.33
C VAL A 206 11.10 -0.44 18.48
N THR A 207 10.40 0.25 19.39
CA THR A 207 9.72 -0.36 20.52
C THR A 207 8.24 0.01 20.51
N GLN A 208 7.36 -0.99 20.57
CA GLN A 208 5.94 -0.78 20.83
C GLN A 208 5.69 -0.71 22.35
N VAL A 209 4.91 0.28 22.76
CA VAL A 209 4.48 0.47 24.14
C VAL A 209 2.96 0.42 24.20
N VAL A 210 2.40 -0.48 25.00
CA VAL A 210 1.00 -0.42 25.39
C VAL A 210 0.91 0.51 26.59
N TYR A 211 0.46 1.77 26.38
CA TYR A 211 0.43 2.79 27.42
C TYR A 211 -0.87 2.82 28.23
N GLY A 212 -1.87 2.03 27.81
CA GLY A 212 -3.15 1.90 28.50
C GLY A 212 -4.13 1.00 27.77
N LYS A 213 -5.38 1.04 28.24
CA LYS A 213 -6.54 0.36 27.64
C LYS A 213 -7.68 1.34 27.43
N SER A 214 -8.34 1.26 26.28
CA SER A 214 -9.57 2.00 26.00
C SER A 214 -10.74 1.55 26.87
N VAL A 215 -11.86 2.24 26.77
CA VAL A 215 -13.11 1.84 27.45
C VAL A 215 -13.53 0.44 27.03
N GLN A 216 -13.42 0.09 25.74
CA GLN A 216 -13.74 -1.25 25.23
C GLN A 216 -12.55 -2.24 25.31
N ASN A 217 -11.59 -1.96 26.21
CA ASN A 217 -10.46 -2.84 26.51
C ASN A 217 -9.47 -3.09 25.34
N ARG A 218 -9.42 -2.20 24.34
CA ARG A 218 -8.40 -2.22 23.28
C ARG A 218 -7.10 -1.65 23.81
N ASN A 219 -5.97 -2.14 23.29
CA ASN A 219 -4.66 -1.54 23.60
C ASN A 219 -4.63 -0.09 23.08
N LEU A 220 -4.10 0.80 23.91
CA LEU A 220 -3.63 2.12 23.51
C LEU A 220 -2.13 1.98 23.27
N GLU A 221 -1.73 2.11 22.00
CA GLU A 221 -0.39 1.76 21.54
C GLU A 221 0.37 2.98 21.07
N GLY A 222 1.64 3.06 21.49
CA GLY A 222 2.62 4.01 21.00
C GLY A 222 3.86 3.31 20.47
N TYR A 223 4.53 3.93 19.52
CA TYR A 223 5.78 3.45 18.93
C TYR A 223 6.89 4.44 19.23
N ILE A 224 7.98 3.93 19.76
CA ILE A 224 9.19 4.69 20.06
C ILE A 224 10.27 4.27 19.07
N ILE A 225 10.78 5.22 18.31
CA ILE A 225 11.84 5.01 17.32
C ILE A 225 13.04 5.82 17.76
N THR A 226 14.17 5.15 17.98
CA THR A 226 15.44 5.78 18.33
C THR A 226 16.37 5.83 17.12
N PRO A 227 17.36 6.76 17.09
CA PRO A 227 18.45 6.67 16.12
C PRO A 227 19.13 5.30 16.17
N ALA A 228 19.76 4.87 15.07
CA ALA A 228 20.39 3.55 14.95
C ALA A 228 21.43 3.27 16.04
N ASN A 229 22.12 4.30 16.54
CA ASN A 229 23.11 4.21 17.64
C ASN A 229 22.47 4.23 19.04
N GLY A 230 21.14 4.29 19.14
CA GLY A 230 20.37 4.35 20.38
C GLY A 230 20.51 5.66 21.18
N LYS A 231 21.32 6.62 20.73
CA LYS A 231 21.62 7.87 21.47
C LYS A 231 20.72 9.01 20.98
N TYR A 232 20.01 9.65 21.89
CA TYR A 232 19.18 10.83 21.62
C TYR A 232 19.24 11.81 22.80
N LYS A 233 19.01 13.09 22.52
CA LYS A 233 18.93 14.16 23.52
C LYS A 233 17.53 14.76 23.62
N LYS A 234 16.74 14.63 22.56
CA LYS A 234 15.42 15.27 22.42
C LYS A 234 14.36 14.26 21.98
N THR A 235 13.11 14.59 22.22
CA THR A 235 11.95 13.77 21.84
C THR A 235 10.96 14.62 21.06
N LEU A 236 10.58 14.15 19.87
CA LEU A 236 9.42 14.62 19.14
C LEU A 236 8.28 13.63 19.38
N PHE A 237 7.16 14.12 19.92
CA PHE A 237 5.97 13.32 20.19
C PHE A 237 4.84 13.74 19.26
N ILE A 238 4.20 12.78 18.60
CA ILE A 238 3.07 13.01 17.72
C ILE A 238 1.98 11.99 18.03
N ASP A 239 0.77 12.44 18.31
CA ASP A 239 -0.41 11.58 18.36
C ASP A 239 -1.38 11.87 17.21
N PHE A 240 -2.11 10.83 16.83
CA PHE A 240 -3.08 10.82 15.75
C PHE A 240 -4.40 10.23 16.20
N ALA A 241 -5.46 10.56 15.48
CA ALA A 241 -6.80 10.00 15.65
C ALA A 241 -7.28 10.06 17.12
N ILE A 242 -7.13 11.22 17.75
CA ILE A 242 -7.73 11.54 19.05
C ILE A 242 -9.26 11.57 18.94
N HIS A 243 -9.77 11.99 17.78
CA HIS A 243 -11.13 11.73 17.35
C HIS A 243 -11.17 10.48 16.47
N GLY A 244 -12.17 9.63 16.65
CA GLY A 244 -12.33 8.42 15.86
C GLY A 244 -12.74 8.67 14.41
N PHE A 245 -13.36 9.82 14.14
CA PHE A 245 -13.53 10.41 12.82
C PHE A 245 -13.59 11.94 12.92
N GLU A 246 -13.33 12.63 11.81
CA GLU A 246 -13.17 14.08 11.74
C GLU A 246 -14.17 14.73 10.74
N ASP A 247 -15.34 14.11 10.56
CA ASP A 247 -16.52 14.60 9.83
C ASP A 247 -16.46 14.62 8.28
N ASP A 248 -15.43 14.06 7.64
CA ASP A 248 -15.39 13.97 6.18
C ASP A 248 -16.10 12.70 5.68
N TYR A 249 -15.73 11.53 6.15
CA TYR A 249 -16.42 10.28 5.84
C TYR A 249 -16.44 9.32 7.04
N ALA A 250 -17.22 8.26 6.95
CA ALA A 250 -17.61 7.42 8.09
C ALA A 250 -16.46 6.89 8.98
N ARG A 251 -15.22 6.80 8.46
CA ARG A 251 -14.06 6.30 9.19
C ARG A 251 -12.76 7.03 8.82
N ASP A 252 -12.84 8.33 8.65
CA ASP A 252 -11.69 9.14 8.24
C ASP A 252 -10.57 9.22 9.29
N GLY A 253 -10.86 9.04 10.58
CA GLY A 253 -9.84 8.85 11.62
C GLY A 253 -8.89 7.68 11.36
N GLN A 254 -9.34 6.64 10.65
CA GLN A 254 -8.45 5.57 10.20
C GLN A 254 -7.42 6.02 9.15
N ARG A 255 -7.69 7.12 8.44
CA ARG A 255 -6.72 7.73 7.53
C ARG A 255 -5.57 8.38 8.30
N LEU A 256 -5.86 9.04 9.41
CA LEU A 256 -4.84 9.58 10.32
C LEU A 256 -3.96 8.47 10.88
N THR A 257 -4.57 7.36 11.32
CA THR A 257 -3.85 6.16 11.74
C THR A 257 -2.95 5.61 10.62
N SER A 258 -3.42 5.63 9.39
CA SER A 258 -2.62 5.20 8.23
C SER A 258 -1.41 6.10 7.98
N ILE A 259 -1.57 7.42 8.13
CA ILE A 259 -0.45 8.39 8.02
C ILE A 259 0.61 8.08 9.09
N ALA A 260 0.19 7.90 10.33
CA ALA A 260 1.07 7.54 11.44
C ALA A 260 1.85 6.25 11.19
N ASN A 261 1.17 5.20 10.72
CA ASN A 261 1.79 3.91 10.43
C ASN A 261 2.85 3.99 9.32
N HIS A 262 2.65 4.85 8.31
CA HIS A 262 3.64 5.09 7.27
C HIS A 262 4.87 5.86 7.80
N LEU A 263 4.67 6.81 8.71
CA LEU A 263 5.78 7.51 9.38
C LEU A 263 6.62 6.54 10.23
N ILE A 264 5.95 5.66 10.99
CA ILE A 264 6.63 4.62 11.78
C ILE A 264 7.48 3.74 10.88
N ALA A 265 6.93 3.24 9.77
CA ALA A 265 7.64 2.39 8.83
C ALA A 265 8.82 3.11 8.16
N HIS A 266 8.65 4.40 7.82
CA HIS A 266 9.71 5.18 7.19
C HIS A 266 10.91 5.34 8.15
N PHE A 267 10.68 5.86 9.35
CA PHE A 267 11.76 6.12 10.30
C PHE A 267 12.34 4.84 10.93
N ALA A 268 11.59 3.75 10.95
CA ALA A 268 12.15 2.43 11.26
C ALA A 268 13.18 1.98 10.22
N SER A 269 12.98 2.31 8.95
CA SER A 269 13.91 1.98 7.86
C SER A 269 15.02 3.01 7.67
N HIS A 270 14.86 4.22 8.22
CA HIS A 270 15.79 5.36 8.08
C HIS A 270 16.04 6.04 9.42
N PRO A 271 16.53 5.30 10.44
CA PRO A 271 16.74 5.85 11.78
C PRO A 271 17.84 6.91 11.86
N GLU A 272 18.74 6.96 10.87
CA GLU A 272 19.78 7.99 10.72
C GLU A 272 19.20 9.39 10.52
N GLU A 273 17.99 9.49 9.94
CA GLU A 273 17.31 10.76 9.71
C GLU A 273 16.84 11.44 11.01
N LEU A 274 16.78 10.69 12.11
CA LEU A 274 16.38 11.20 13.43
C LEU A 274 17.46 12.03 14.11
N GLY A 275 18.72 11.93 13.68
CA GLY A 275 19.83 12.69 14.26
C GLY A 275 19.95 12.44 15.78
N ASN A 276 19.73 13.49 16.59
CA ASN A 276 19.75 13.39 18.05
C ASN A 276 18.33 13.30 18.68
N TYR A 277 17.30 13.02 17.86
CA TYR A 277 15.92 12.90 18.33
C TYR A 277 15.48 11.44 18.46
N ARG A 278 14.68 11.19 19.48
CA ARG A 278 13.78 10.04 19.54
C ARG A 278 12.41 10.49 19.01
N LEU A 279 11.78 9.68 18.18
CA LEU A 279 10.43 9.92 17.68
C LEU A 279 9.45 9.01 18.41
N VAL A 280 8.40 9.59 18.99
CA VAL A 280 7.30 8.87 19.64
C VAL A 280 6.04 9.13 18.85
N ILE A 281 5.40 8.07 18.34
CA ILE A 281 4.18 8.16 17.55
C ILE A 281 3.07 7.33 18.22
N VAL A 282 1.91 7.95 18.44
CA VAL A 282 0.67 7.29 18.82
C VAL A 282 -0.22 7.23 17.56
N PRO A 283 -0.37 6.06 16.91
CA PRO A 283 -1.12 5.97 15.66
C PRO A 283 -2.62 6.24 15.81
N CYS A 284 -3.19 5.87 16.96
CA CYS A 284 -4.61 6.01 17.24
C CYS A 284 -4.85 6.18 18.74
N ALA A 285 -5.13 7.40 19.17
CA ALA A 285 -5.43 7.69 20.56
C ALA A 285 -6.85 7.28 20.99
N ASN A 286 -7.77 7.14 20.01
CA ASN A 286 -9.16 6.71 20.23
C ASN A 286 -9.53 5.51 19.35
N PRO A 287 -9.03 4.30 19.66
CA PRO A 287 -9.28 3.12 18.82
C PRO A 287 -10.74 2.67 18.82
N ASP A 288 -11.49 2.88 19.91
CA ASP A 288 -12.91 2.55 19.98
C ASP A 288 -13.71 3.40 18.99
N GLY A 289 -13.46 4.71 19.00
CA GLY A 289 -14.10 5.65 18.10
C GLY A 289 -13.72 5.43 16.64
N ALA A 290 -12.43 5.15 16.36
CA ALA A 290 -11.94 4.91 15.00
C ALA A 290 -12.54 3.65 14.36
N ILE A 291 -12.82 2.62 15.14
CA ILE A 291 -13.51 1.40 14.69
C ILE A 291 -15.01 1.65 14.48
N ALA A 292 -15.64 2.33 15.43
CA ALA A 292 -17.06 2.64 15.39
C ALA A 292 -17.40 3.60 14.24
N GLY A 293 -16.60 4.67 14.08
CA GLY A 293 -16.80 5.68 13.05
C GLY A 293 -18.16 6.39 13.15
N LYS A 294 -18.56 7.07 12.09
CA LYS A 294 -19.79 7.85 12.01
C LYS A 294 -21.07 7.05 12.27
N ASN A 295 -21.07 5.76 11.92
CA ASN A 295 -22.24 4.90 12.05
C ASN A 295 -22.68 4.63 13.50
N ALA A 296 -21.80 4.86 14.49
CA ALA A 296 -22.13 4.77 15.91
C ALA A 296 -22.68 6.09 16.48
N GLN A 297 -22.71 7.14 15.68
CA GLN A 297 -23.15 8.47 16.10
C GLN A 297 -24.67 8.50 16.23
N ARG A 298 -25.15 8.55 17.45
CA ARG A 298 -26.45 9.15 17.78
C ARG A 298 -26.19 10.62 18.02
N SER A 299 -26.99 11.51 17.42
CA SER A 299 -26.81 12.97 17.40
C SER A 299 -26.32 13.59 18.71
N GLY A 300 -25.31 14.47 18.66
CA GLY A 300 -24.79 15.23 19.79
C GLY A 300 -23.30 15.52 19.70
N LYS A 301 -22.87 16.62 20.36
CA LYS A 301 -21.48 17.08 20.40
C LYS A 301 -20.46 16.02 20.88
N ASN A 302 -20.91 15.07 21.71
CA ASN A 302 -20.06 14.03 22.30
C ASN A 302 -20.48 12.63 21.82
N ALA A 303 -20.79 12.51 20.56
CA ALA A 303 -21.22 11.24 20.00
C ALA A 303 -20.09 10.21 19.97
N PHE A 304 -20.40 8.99 20.38
CA PHE A 304 -19.49 7.84 20.20
C PHE A 304 -19.14 7.69 18.71
N GLY A 305 -17.89 7.41 18.44
CA GLY A 305 -17.34 7.39 17.10
C GLY A 305 -16.36 8.57 16.93
N ARG A 306 -16.80 9.82 17.04
CA ARG A 306 -15.89 10.96 17.19
C ARG A 306 -15.20 10.91 18.55
N CYS A 307 -16.00 10.85 19.61
CA CYS A 307 -15.57 10.70 20.99
C CYS A 307 -15.27 9.25 21.35
N THR A 308 -14.78 9.01 22.57
CA THR A 308 -14.56 7.68 23.13
C THR A 308 -15.87 6.92 23.33
N ALA A 309 -15.79 5.62 23.63
CA ALA A 309 -16.98 4.82 23.96
C ALA A 309 -17.68 5.27 25.27
N ALA A 310 -17.01 6.09 26.09
CA ALA A 310 -17.60 6.77 27.25
C ALA A 310 -18.14 8.18 26.91
N HIS A 311 -18.28 8.51 25.63
CA HIS A 311 -18.79 9.82 25.14
C HIS A 311 -17.94 11.02 25.58
N ILE A 312 -16.63 10.81 25.75
CA ILE A 312 -15.70 11.87 26.13
C ILE A 312 -14.92 12.32 24.87
N ASP A 313 -14.98 13.60 24.56
CA ASP A 313 -14.08 14.24 23.61
C ASP A 313 -12.71 14.39 24.27
N ILE A 314 -11.75 13.57 23.85
CA ILE A 314 -10.39 13.58 24.41
C ILE A 314 -9.75 14.97 24.27
N ASN A 315 -10.00 15.67 23.15
CA ASN A 315 -9.45 17.01 22.90
C ASN A 315 -10.26 18.14 23.57
N ARG A 316 -11.13 17.81 24.54
CA ARG A 316 -11.81 18.74 25.47
C ARG A 316 -11.63 18.29 26.91
N ASP A 317 -10.87 17.22 27.14
CA ASP A 317 -10.72 16.58 28.44
C ASP A 317 -9.31 16.74 29.06
N PHE A 318 -8.42 17.47 28.38
CA PHE A 318 -7.12 17.86 28.93
C PHE A 318 -7.28 19.00 29.93
N GLY A 319 -7.40 18.65 31.18
CA GLY A 319 -7.74 19.47 32.34
C GLY A 319 -8.59 18.65 33.30
N PRO A 320 -9.83 18.32 32.94
CA PRO A 320 -10.70 17.46 33.74
C PRO A 320 -10.20 16.02 33.89
N PHE A 321 -9.58 15.44 32.83
CA PHE A 321 -9.05 14.08 32.77
C PHE A 321 -10.07 12.99 33.18
N LYS A 322 -11.31 13.13 32.75
CA LYS A 322 -12.37 12.17 33.03
C LYS A 322 -12.24 10.89 32.20
N GLY A 323 -11.77 11.01 30.97
CA GLY A 323 -11.60 9.91 30.03
C GLY A 323 -10.47 8.97 30.41
N LYS A 324 -10.69 7.68 30.22
CA LYS A 324 -9.68 6.65 30.43
C LYS A 324 -8.54 6.79 29.44
N GLU A 325 -8.88 7.03 28.17
CA GLU A 325 -7.96 7.29 27.06
C GLU A 325 -7.17 8.59 27.29
N THR A 326 -7.85 9.66 27.74
CA THR A 326 -7.19 10.96 28.02
C THR A 326 -6.15 10.82 29.11
N ARG A 327 -6.47 10.14 30.23
CA ARG A 327 -5.51 9.90 31.32
C ARG A 327 -4.30 9.10 30.85
N ALA A 328 -4.56 8.03 30.09
CA ALA A 328 -3.49 7.18 29.58
C ALA A 328 -2.55 7.96 28.62
N LEU A 329 -3.13 8.76 27.72
CA LEU A 329 -2.36 9.58 26.77
C LEU A 329 -1.54 10.65 27.52
N ARG A 330 -2.16 11.37 28.48
CA ARG A 330 -1.46 12.32 29.36
C ARG A 330 -0.22 11.69 30.01
N ASP A 331 -0.40 10.52 30.63
CA ASP A 331 0.67 9.85 31.35
C ASP A 331 1.78 9.37 30.42
N PHE A 332 1.42 8.96 29.21
CA PHE A 332 2.39 8.58 28.18
C PHE A 332 3.17 9.78 27.65
N ILE A 333 2.52 10.92 27.42
CA ILE A 333 3.17 12.19 27.05
C ILE A 333 4.19 12.57 28.15
N LEU A 334 3.78 12.60 29.43
CA LEU A 334 4.67 12.97 30.54
C LEU A 334 5.88 12.05 30.67
N ARG A 335 5.67 10.72 30.58
CA ARG A 335 6.77 9.74 30.61
C ARG A 335 7.72 9.86 29.44
N SER A 336 7.20 10.28 28.29
CA SER A 336 8.00 10.46 27.07
C SER A 336 8.87 11.72 27.11
N LYS A 337 8.61 12.68 28.00
CA LYS A 337 9.35 13.95 28.15
C LYS A 337 9.61 14.62 26.79
N PRO A 338 8.58 15.01 26.03
CA PRO A 338 8.76 15.61 24.72
C PRO A 338 9.44 16.98 24.80
N ASN A 339 10.18 17.33 23.76
CA ASN A 339 10.71 18.67 23.50
C ASN A 339 9.88 19.41 22.45
N VAL A 340 9.14 18.66 21.63
CA VAL A 340 8.17 19.17 20.64
C VAL A 340 6.97 18.22 20.63
N TYR A 341 5.77 18.79 20.57
CA TYR A 341 4.53 18.01 20.55
C TYR A 341 3.62 18.39 19.38
N ILE A 342 3.08 17.40 18.68
CA ILE A 342 2.11 17.57 17.60
C ILE A 342 0.90 16.70 17.89
N ASN A 343 -0.29 17.30 17.81
CA ASN A 343 -1.57 16.63 17.89
C ASN A 343 -2.24 16.67 16.50
N ALA A 344 -2.30 15.54 15.82
CA ALA A 344 -2.69 15.45 14.41
C ALA A 344 -4.16 15.09 14.23
N HIS A 345 -4.87 15.95 13.52
CA HIS A 345 -6.28 15.93 13.19
C HIS A 345 -6.52 16.03 11.68
N GLY A 346 -7.74 16.05 11.24
CA GLY A 346 -8.24 16.38 9.91
C GLY A 346 -9.61 17.06 9.98
N TRP A 347 -10.06 17.83 9.02
CA TRP A 347 -9.49 18.10 7.70
C TRP A 347 -9.66 19.59 7.39
N LEU A 348 -9.38 20.45 8.36
CA LEU A 348 -9.59 21.90 8.27
C LEU A 348 -8.52 22.65 7.48
N ASN A 349 -7.45 21.97 7.05
CA ASN A 349 -6.35 22.54 6.27
C ASN A 349 -5.67 23.72 6.98
N GLU A 350 -5.37 23.54 8.27
CA GLU A 350 -4.81 24.58 9.11
C GLU A 350 -3.89 24.05 10.21
N THR A 351 -3.15 24.96 10.84
CA THR A 351 -2.44 24.68 12.09
C THR A 351 -2.83 25.70 13.16
N LEU A 352 -2.70 25.25 14.41
CA LEU A 352 -2.93 26.02 15.61
C LEU A 352 -1.82 25.71 16.60
N GLY A 353 -1.10 26.74 17.09
CA GLY A 353 -0.05 26.46 18.05
C GLY A 353 1.13 27.45 18.05
N THR A 354 2.31 26.97 18.42
CA THR A 354 3.55 27.76 18.46
C THR A 354 3.93 28.23 17.05
N LYS A 355 4.04 29.53 16.84
CA LYS A 355 4.23 30.18 15.53
C LYS A 355 5.33 29.51 14.69
N LYS A 356 6.56 29.38 15.23
CA LYS A 356 7.66 28.75 14.47
C LYS A 356 7.34 27.32 14.03
N LEU A 357 6.72 26.51 14.93
CA LEU A 357 6.35 25.13 14.62
C LEU A 357 5.25 25.06 13.56
N CYS A 358 4.19 25.86 13.71
CA CYS A 358 3.09 25.96 12.76
C CYS A 358 3.57 26.41 11.37
N GLN A 359 4.52 27.35 11.27
CA GLN A 359 5.11 27.78 10.00
C GLN A 359 5.82 26.64 9.29
N ILE A 360 6.58 25.80 10.03
CA ILE A 360 7.26 24.62 9.45
C ILE A 360 6.21 23.64 8.92
N VAL A 361 5.20 23.30 9.74
CA VAL A 361 4.15 22.34 9.38
C VAL A 361 3.37 22.83 8.16
N ASN A 362 2.92 24.08 8.14
CA ASN A 362 2.16 24.65 7.02
C ASN A 362 2.97 24.63 5.72
N ARG A 363 4.23 25.06 5.76
CA ARG A 363 5.09 25.08 4.59
C ARG A 363 5.32 23.69 4.02
N THR A 364 5.55 22.71 4.88
CA THR A 364 5.88 21.34 4.44
C THR A 364 4.67 20.55 3.95
N LEU A 365 3.50 20.77 4.53
CA LEU A 365 2.24 20.10 4.17
C LEU A 365 1.36 20.93 3.24
N HIS A 366 1.80 22.12 2.85
CA HIS A 366 1.05 23.05 1.98
C HIS A 366 -0.34 23.37 2.52
N LEU A 367 -0.43 23.70 3.82
CA LEU A 367 -1.67 24.07 4.46
C LEU A 367 -1.95 25.57 4.27
N ASN A 368 -3.24 25.92 4.22
CA ASN A 368 -3.67 27.26 3.82
C ASN A 368 -3.78 28.25 4.99
N LYS A 369 -4.02 27.75 6.22
CA LYS A 369 -4.30 28.60 7.35
C LYS A 369 -3.37 28.32 8.52
N MET A 370 -3.05 29.36 9.27
CA MET A 370 -2.32 29.25 10.54
C MET A 370 -3.02 30.16 11.56
N LYS A 371 -3.36 29.57 12.70
CA LYS A 371 -3.90 30.30 13.85
C LYS A 371 -2.83 30.37 14.93
N ASP A 372 -2.53 31.55 15.42
CA ASP A 372 -1.54 31.83 16.45
C ASP A 372 -2.21 32.15 17.80
N GLY A 373 -1.55 31.86 18.91
CA GLY A 373 -1.92 32.37 20.25
C GLY A 373 -3.11 31.71 20.96
N VAL A 374 -3.63 30.58 20.48
CA VAL A 374 -4.85 29.96 21.05
C VAL A 374 -4.59 29.10 22.31
N TYR A 375 -3.38 29.02 22.77
CA TYR A 375 -3.05 28.20 23.95
C TYR A 375 -3.73 28.64 25.25
N ALA A 376 -3.92 29.96 25.43
CA ALA A 376 -4.47 30.50 26.65
C ALA A 376 -6.01 30.44 26.72
N ALA A 377 -6.69 30.28 25.58
CA ALA A 377 -8.14 30.45 25.50
C ALA A 377 -8.93 29.14 25.65
N ASN A 378 -8.31 27.97 25.49
CA ASN A 378 -9.03 26.70 25.48
C ASN A 378 -8.36 25.67 26.40
N GLU A 379 -8.70 25.71 27.68
CA GLU A 379 -8.50 24.59 28.60
C GLU A 379 -9.27 23.37 28.06
N GLY A 380 -8.62 22.26 27.91
CA GLY A 380 -9.22 21.05 27.37
C GLY A 380 -8.61 20.54 26.08
N TYR A 381 -7.93 21.38 25.31
CA TYR A 381 -7.12 20.94 24.19
C TYR A 381 -5.81 20.31 24.66
N ALA A 382 -5.42 19.20 24.03
CA ALA A 382 -4.17 18.53 24.31
C ALA A 382 -2.96 19.48 24.17
N ILE A 383 -2.90 20.27 23.08
CA ILE A 383 -1.78 21.21 22.85
C ILE A 383 -1.72 22.32 23.89
N GLY A 384 -2.83 22.85 24.34
CA GLY A 384 -2.89 23.92 25.37
C GLY A 384 -2.37 23.41 26.70
N TRP A 385 -2.83 22.23 27.12
CA TRP A 385 -2.38 21.64 28.36
C TRP A 385 -0.89 21.24 28.32
N VAL A 386 -0.42 20.63 27.23
CA VAL A 386 0.98 20.23 27.07
C VAL A 386 1.89 21.44 27.06
N HIS A 387 1.54 22.51 26.33
CA HIS A 387 2.29 23.75 26.32
C HIS A 387 2.40 24.36 27.72
N LYS A 388 1.27 24.54 28.42
CA LYS A 388 1.22 25.08 29.78
C LYS A 388 2.00 24.25 30.79
N LYS A 389 1.92 22.90 30.69
CA LYS A 389 2.53 21.98 31.65
C LYS A 389 4.01 21.77 31.43
N LEU A 390 4.48 21.71 30.17
CA LEU A 390 5.86 21.33 29.82
C LEU A 390 6.67 22.50 29.26
N ASN A 391 6.04 23.62 28.95
CA ASN A 391 6.66 24.80 28.32
C ASN A 391 7.44 24.47 27.05
N ILE A 392 6.84 23.69 26.16
CA ILE A 392 7.43 23.24 24.89
C ILE A 392 6.64 23.72 23.69
N PRO A 393 7.25 23.80 22.48
CA PRO A 393 6.52 24.03 21.26
C PRO A 393 5.46 22.96 21.00
N CYS A 394 4.22 23.42 20.71
CA CYS A 394 3.09 22.54 20.40
C CYS A 394 2.39 22.98 19.13
N CYS A 395 1.84 22.02 18.38
CA CYS A 395 1.04 22.27 17.18
C CYS A 395 -0.14 21.30 17.13
N LEU A 396 -1.35 21.83 16.99
CA LEU A 396 -2.48 21.10 16.45
C LEU A 396 -2.41 21.20 14.94
N LEU A 397 -2.36 20.06 14.28
CA LEU A 397 -2.26 19.92 12.84
C LEU A 397 -3.59 19.40 12.29
N GLU A 398 -4.26 20.17 11.46
CA GLU A 398 -5.43 19.78 10.68
C GLU A 398 -5.01 19.51 9.23
N TYR A 399 -4.94 18.26 8.83
CA TYR A 399 -4.61 17.92 7.45
C TYR A 399 -5.62 18.51 6.45
N LYS A 400 -5.20 18.64 5.18
CA LYS A 400 -6.00 19.26 4.13
C LYS A 400 -7.17 18.40 3.67
N ALA A 401 -6.95 17.11 3.48
CA ALA A 401 -7.95 16.18 2.95
C ALA A 401 -7.57 14.72 3.23
N PRO A 402 -8.55 13.81 3.40
CA PRO A 402 -8.31 12.41 3.72
C PRO A 402 -7.94 11.53 2.51
N ASN A 403 -7.96 12.07 1.30
CA ASN A 403 -7.74 11.29 0.07
C ASN A 403 -6.28 10.95 -0.22
N ALA A 404 -5.32 11.54 0.51
CA ALA A 404 -3.89 11.29 0.34
C ALA A 404 -3.21 10.98 1.68
N LEU A 405 -2.15 10.17 1.64
CA LEU A 405 -1.33 9.85 2.83
C LEU A 405 -0.22 10.88 3.07
N HIS A 406 0.03 11.78 2.13
CA HIS A 406 1.07 12.83 2.21
C HIS A 406 2.43 12.33 2.71
N THR A 407 2.81 11.07 2.38
CA THR A 407 3.94 10.36 3.01
C THR A 407 5.24 11.15 2.88
N LYS A 408 5.55 11.66 1.69
CA LYS A 408 6.79 12.44 1.45
C LYS A 408 6.80 13.76 2.24
N ASP A 409 5.66 14.44 2.27
CA ASP A 409 5.54 15.73 2.94
C ASP A 409 5.57 15.58 4.46
N ASN A 410 4.97 14.50 5.00
CA ASN A 410 5.05 14.18 6.42
C ASN A 410 6.48 13.85 6.85
N VAL A 411 7.21 13.07 6.07
CA VAL A 411 8.63 12.78 6.33
C VAL A 411 9.46 14.08 6.30
N ARG A 412 9.25 14.92 5.28
CA ARG A 412 9.89 16.24 5.20
C ARG A 412 9.57 17.11 6.40
N MET A 413 8.32 17.14 6.85
CA MET A 413 7.88 17.87 8.05
C MET A 413 8.68 17.45 9.28
N ILE A 414 8.80 16.16 9.54
CA ILE A 414 9.59 15.64 10.68
C ILE A 414 11.05 16.08 10.58
N ARG A 415 11.69 15.93 9.42
CA ARG A 415 13.09 16.34 9.18
C ARG A 415 13.30 17.84 9.44
N GLU A 416 12.40 18.69 8.91
CA GLU A 416 12.48 20.14 9.10
C GLU A 416 12.27 20.53 10.57
N ILE A 417 11.39 19.87 11.30
CA ILE A 417 11.18 20.09 12.74
C ILE A 417 12.45 19.70 13.52
N ILE A 418 12.99 18.51 13.27
CA ILE A 418 14.22 18.05 13.91
C ILE A 418 15.35 19.06 13.68
N LYS A 419 15.53 19.53 12.44
CA LYS A 419 16.54 20.52 12.09
C LYS A 419 16.32 21.87 12.80
N ALA A 420 15.09 22.34 12.86
CA ALA A 420 14.76 23.67 13.40
C ALA A 420 14.85 23.76 14.92
N TYR A 421 14.74 22.61 15.60
CA TYR A 421 14.78 22.47 17.06
C TYR A 421 15.97 21.61 17.55
N ALA A 422 16.99 21.38 16.69
CA ALA A 422 18.21 20.61 16.96
C ALA A 422 18.98 21.09 18.19
#